data_b0e0b324f4707bab07adb5b61b610771
#
_entry.id   b0e0b324f4707bab07adb5b61b610771
#
_cell.length_a   1.000
_cell.length_b   1.000
_cell.length_c   1.000
_cell.angle_alpha   90.00
_cell.angle_beta   90.00
_cell.angle_gamma   90.00
#
_symmetry.space_group_name_H-M   'P 1'
#
loop_
_entity.id
_entity.type
_entity.pdbx_description
1 polymer ?
#
loop_
_entity_poly.entity_id
_entity_poly.type
_entity_poly.pdbx_seq_one_letter_code
_entity_poly.pdbx_strand_id
1 'polypeptide(L)'
;NLFREERGAIYNIRLSFRKAYSLYDKAKVGDIKIVSGITESDRDEWDKDYAYINRQAADYNWYDYEWRESDDPSKDSYYMSTKHMPEYNLMASNIGLIVKRADTDKLWCTATNLMTASAMSGVRITAYNYQMREIGSSYTNEQGFADFEVDGNPFVVTASNGTSTTYLKINGGHELSTSRFDVGGKKIPQGVKGFVYGERGVWRPGDEMHLTLVVEDKQRALPKNHPVTMERYTPQEQL
;
A
#
# COMPACT_ATOMS: atom_id res chain seq x y z
N ASN A 1 21.61 -13.74 8.21
CA ASN A 1 21.08 -12.69 7.31
C ASN A 1 20.55 -13.35 6.05
N LEU A 2 19.27 -13.71 6.05
CA LEU A 2 18.59 -14.33 4.90
C LEU A 2 18.53 -13.43 3.66
N PHE A 3 18.64 -12.10 3.82
CA PHE A 3 18.40 -11.11 2.76
C PHE A 3 19.67 -10.34 2.34
N ARG A 4 20.85 -10.88 2.62
CA ARG A 4 22.11 -10.11 2.47
C ARG A 4 22.60 -10.00 1.03
N GLU A 5 22.25 -10.95 0.17
CA GLU A 5 22.92 -11.11 -1.14
C GLU A 5 22.13 -10.50 -2.32
N GLU A 6 20.83 -10.31 -2.20
CA GLU A 6 20.01 -9.78 -3.29
C GLU A 6 19.30 -8.48 -2.89
N ARG A 7 20.05 -7.38 -2.91
CA ARG A 7 19.49 -6.06 -2.61
C ARG A 7 18.50 -5.63 -3.69
N GLY A 8 17.28 -5.29 -3.28
CA GLY A 8 16.20 -4.92 -4.19
C GLY A 8 15.32 -6.10 -4.62
N ALA A 9 15.61 -7.32 -4.15
CA ALA A 9 14.71 -8.45 -4.35
C ALA A 9 13.43 -8.33 -3.51
N ILE A 10 12.35 -8.87 -4.04
CA ILE A 10 11.09 -9.05 -3.31
C ILE A 10 11.03 -10.51 -2.89
N TYR A 11 10.97 -10.75 -1.60
CA TYR A 11 10.85 -12.08 -1.00
C TYR A 11 9.41 -12.32 -0.64
N ASN A 12 8.85 -13.42 -1.12
CA ASN A 12 7.57 -13.92 -0.65
C ASN A 12 7.81 -14.81 0.57
N ILE A 13 7.33 -14.41 1.73
CA ILE A 13 7.42 -15.17 2.96
C ILE A 13 6.05 -15.76 3.24
N ARG A 14 5.99 -17.08 3.29
CA ARG A 14 4.78 -17.83 3.60
C ARG A 14 5.01 -18.68 4.84
N LEU A 15 4.10 -18.61 5.80
CA LEU A 15 4.11 -19.45 6.99
C LEU A 15 3.07 -20.55 6.83
N SER A 16 3.50 -21.80 6.94
CA SER A 16 2.62 -22.95 6.94
C SER A 16 2.82 -23.78 8.21
N PHE A 17 1.75 -24.40 8.66
CA PHE A 17 1.75 -25.25 9.83
C PHE A 17 1.26 -26.65 9.46
N ARG A 18 1.84 -27.66 10.08
CA ARG A 18 1.35 -29.04 9.97
C ARG A 18 0.51 -29.38 11.19
N LYS A 19 -0.47 -30.24 11.01
CA LYS A 19 -1.29 -30.78 12.09
C LYS A 19 -0.42 -31.38 13.20
N ALA A 20 0.67 -32.08 12.84
CA ALA A 20 1.64 -32.65 13.78
C ALA A 20 2.28 -31.65 14.73
N TYR A 21 2.33 -30.35 14.36
CA TYR A 21 2.87 -29.27 15.21
C TYR A 21 1.77 -28.54 15.99
N SER A 22 0.51 -28.89 15.74
CA SER A 22 -0.62 -28.30 16.42
C SER A 22 -0.70 -28.74 17.88
N LEU A 23 -0.99 -27.82 18.76
CA LEU A 23 -1.30 -28.08 20.16
C LEU A 23 -2.79 -28.36 20.39
N TYR A 24 -3.59 -28.30 19.33
CA TYR A 24 -5.05 -28.41 19.41
C TYR A 24 -5.52 -29.80 19.86
N ASP A 25 -4.84 -30.86 19.43
CA ASP A 25 -5.15 -32.24 19.85
C ASP A 25 -3.87 -33.01 20.22
N LYS A 26 -3.39 -32.78 21.44
CA LYS A 26 -2.16 -33.42 21.95
C LYS A 26 -2.19 -34.96 21.96
N ALA A 27 -3.38 -35.54 21.94
CA ALA A 27 -3.54 -37.02 22.02
C ALA A 27 -3.23 -37.73 20.70
N LYS A 28 -3.13 -36.98 19.59
CA LYS A 28 -2.93 -37.51 18.23
C LYS A 28 -1.62 -37.08 17.58
N VAL A 29 -0.80 -36.31 18.26
CA VAL A 29 0.51 -35.91 17.74
C VAL A 29 1.46 -37.10 17.87
N GLY A 30 1.65 -37.84 16.78
CA GLY A 30 2.70 -38.84 16.66
C GLY A 30 4.10 -38.18 16.61
N ASP A 31 5.15 -39.00 16.57
CA ASP A 31 6.53 -38.52 16.49
C ASP A 31 6.71 -37.48 15.39
N ILE A 32 7.12 -36.29 15.79
CA ILE A 32 7.35 -35.17 14.87
C ILE A 32 8.59 -35.47 14.02
N LYS A 33 8.40 -35.80 12.76
CA LYS A 33 9.49 -35.85 11.79
C LYS A 33 9.81 -34.42 11.33
N ILE A 34 10.91 -33.86 11.77
CA ILE A 34 11.44 -32.59 11.25
C ILE A 34 11.98 -32.88 9.86
N VAL A 35 11.27 -32.39 8.84
CA VAL A 35 11.79 -32.39 7.47
C VAL A 35 12.75 -31.21 7.35
N SER A 36 14.04 -31.50 7.34
CA SER A 36 15.09 -30.51 7.17
C SER A 36 15.12 -30.03 5.71
N GLY A 37 15.03 -28.73 5.53
CA GLY A 37 15.55 -27.96 4.40
C GLY A 37 15.00 -28.25 3.00
N ILE A 38 14.66 -27.19 2.31
CA ILE A 38 14.50 -27.16 0.85
C ILE A 38 15.89 -27.30 0.26
N THR A 39 16.12 -28.33 -0.57
CA THR A 39 17.40 -28.52 -1.26
C THR A 39 17.50 -27.61 -2.51
N GLU A 40 18.71 -27.31 -2.97
CA GLU A 40 18.94 -26.44 -4.11
C GLU A 40 18.31 -26.95 -5.42
N SER A 41 18.23 -28.29 -5.59
CA SER A 41 17.52 -28.93 -6.71
C SER A 41 16.02 -28.60 -6.79
N ASP A 42 15.49 -28.09 -5.70
CA ASP A 42 14.11 -27.75 -5.56
C ASP A 42 13.77 -26.36 -6.10
N ARG A 43 14.80 -25.56 -6.44
CA ARG A 43 14.65 -24.19 -6.95
C ARG A 43 14.36 -24.13 -8.46
N ASP A 44 14.64 -25.20 -9.19
CA ASP A 44 14.58 -25.21 -10.66
C ASP A 44 13.22 -25.66 -11.23
N GLU A 45 12.30 -26.09 -10.37
CA GLU A 45 10.93 -26.38 -10.83
C GLU A 45 10.18 -25.06 -11.08
N TRP A 46 9.72 -24.88 -12.30
CA TRP A 46 9.02 -23.66 -12.75
C TRP A 46 7.70 -23.39 -12.03
N ASP A 47 7.14 -24.39 -11.35
CA ASP A 47 5.96 -24.27 -10.49
C ASP A 47 6.35 -24.38 -9.00
N LYS A 48 7.16 -23.40 -8.57
CA LYS A 48 7.71 -23.36 -7.20
C LYS A 48 6.62 -23.30 -6.12
N ASP A 49 5.51 -22.64 -6.40
CA ASP A 49 4.38 -22.54 -5.47
C ASP A 49 3.71 -23.89 -5.27
N TYR A 50 3.51 -24.61 -6.35
CA TYR A 50 2.89 -25.94 -6.32
C TYR A 50 3.82 -26.97 -5.66
N ALA A 51 5.09 -26.95 -5.99
CA ALA A 51 6.09 -27.81 -5.37
C ALA A 51 6.26 -27.51 -3.86
N TYR A 52 6.20 -26.25 -3.46
CA TYR A 52 6.23 -25.84 -2.07
C TYR A 52 5.01 -26.37 -1.29
N ILE A 53 3.81 -26.19 -1.81
CA ILE A 53 2.58 -26.68 -1.23
C ILE A 53 2.60 -28.20 -1.15
N ASN A 54 3.01 -28.90 -2.20
CA ASN A 54 3.12 -30.36 -2.22
C ASN A 54 4.15 -30.88 -1.20
N ARG A 55 5.25 -30.18 -0.94
CA ARG A 55 6.21 -30.59 0.08
C ARG A 55 5.76 -30.31 1.49
N GLN A 56 5.10 -29.18 1.72
CA GLN A 56 4.46 -28.89 3.00
C GLN A 56 3.34 -29.88 3.30
N ALA A 57 2.68 -30.34 2.23
CA ALA A 57 1.66 -31.38 2.22
C ALA A 57 2.24 -32.79 1.98
N ALA A 58 3.57 -33.01 2.14
CA ALA A 58 4.14 -34.36 1.96
C ALA A 58 3.47 -35.43 2.85
N ASP A 59 2.86 -34.99 3.93
CA ASP A 59 2.06 -35.84 4.83
C ASP A 59 0.56 -35.79 4.47
N TYR A 60 0.16 -35.01 3.46
CA TYR A 60 -1.23 -34.83 3.03
C TYR A 60 -1.37 -35.17 1.56
N ASN A 61 -2.40 -35.96 1.26
CA ASN A 61 -2.81 -36.19 -0.12
C ASN A 61 -3.84 -35.13 -0.52
N TRP A 62 -3.55 -34.37 -1.58
CA TRP A 62 -4.46 -33.33 -2.09
C TRP A 62 -5.83 -33.86 -2.50
N TYR A 63 -5.93 -35.12 -2.87
CA TYR A 63 -7.19 -35.78 -3.17
C TYR A 63 -8.08 -35.93 -1.93
N ASP A 64 -7.48 -35.82 -0.71
CA ASP A 64 -8.18 -35.92 0.56
C ASP A 64 -8.62 -34.53 1.08
N TYR A 65 -8.37 -33.46 0.31
CA TYR A 65 -8.79 -32.11 0.70
C TYR A 65 -10.30 -31.94 0.60
N GLU A 66 -10.94 -31.73 1.74
CA GLU A 66 -12.38 -31.44 1.85
C GLU A 66 -12.57 -29.98 2.29
N TRP A 67 -13.07 -29.16 1.37
CA TRP A 67 -13.22 -27.73 1.58
C TRP A 67 -14.14 -27.36 2.77
N ARG A 68 -15.14 -28.20 3.09
CA ARG A 68 -16.05 -28.04 4.22
C ARG A 68 -15.38 -28.23 5.58
N GLU A 69 -14.26 -28.94 5.59
CA GLU A 69 -13.46 -29.20 6.79
C GLU A 69 -12.30 -28.21 6.93
N SER A 70 -12.16 -27.26 6.02
CA SER A 70 -11.05 -26.32 6.00
C SER A 70 -11.02 -25.35 7.18
N ASP A 71 -12.12 -25.19 7.90
CA ASP A 71 -12.21 -24.32 9.08
C ASP A 71 -12.14 -25.11 10.41
N ASP A 72 -12.01 -26.46 10.37
CA ASP A 72 -11.89 -27.31 11.55
C ASP A 72 -10.42 -27.67 11.83
N PRO A 73 -9.79 -27.13 12.91
CA PRO A 73 -8.39 -27.39 13.22
C PRO A 73 -8.09 -28.85 13.63
N SER A 74 -9.09 -29.71 13.83
CA SER A 74 -8.91 -31.13 14.04
C SER A 74 -8.68 -31.90 12.73
N LYS A 75 -8.92 -31.28 11.59
CA LYS A 75 -8.89 -31.90 10.27
C LYS A 75 -7.64 -31.51 9.49
N ASP A 76 -7.20 -32.40 8.61
CA ASP A 76 -6.03 -32.17 7.78
C ASP A 76 -6.27 -31.04 6.77
N SER A 77 -7.49 -30.93 6.24
CA SER A 77 -7.90 -29.87 5.31
C SER A 77 -7.73 -28.46 5.87
N TYR A 78 -7.78 -28.26 7.19
CA TYR A 78 -7.46 -26.97 7.84
C TYR A 78 -6.02 -26.53 7.53
N TYR A 79 -5.07 -27.46 7.66
CA TYR A 79 -3.63 -27.19 7.47
C TYR A 79 -3.23 -27.15 5.99
N MET A 80 -4.08 -27.63 5.10
CA MET A 80 -3.92 -27.56 3.65
C MET A 80 -4.52 -26.28 3.05
N SER A 81 -5.38 -25.59 3.80
CA SER A 81 -6.07 -24.38 3.34
C SER A 81 -5.14 -23.17 3.29
N THR A 82 -5.11 -22.48 2.16
CA THR A 82 -4.38 -21.22 1.99
C THR A 82 -4.86 -20.11 2.93
N LYS A 83 -6.08 -20.19 3.44
CA LYS A 83 -6.62 -19.25 4.44
C LYS A 83 -5.78 -19.24 5.74
N HIS A 84 -5.14 -20.37 6.08
CA HIS A 84 -4.36 -20.56 7.29
C HIS A 84 -2.85 -20.50 7.05
N MET A 85 -2.44 -20.08 5.83
CA MET A 85 -1.05 -19.85 5.44
C MET A 85 -0.83 -18.35 5.22
N PRO A 86 -0.55 -17.57 6.28
CA PRO A 86 -0.27 -16.15 6.10
C PRO A 86 0.94 -15.96 5.20
N GLU A 87 0.78 -15.05 4.26
CA GLU A 87 1.76 -14.73 3.24
C GLU A 87 2.06 -13.24 3.26
N TYR A 88 3.33 -12.90 3.13
CA TYR A 88 3.77 -11.52 3.12
C TYR A 88 4.92 -11.31 2.14
N ASN A 89 4.81 -10.27 1.30
CA ASN A 89 5.90 -9.87 0.43
C ASN A 89 6.80 -8.87 1.16
N LEU A 90 8.05 -9.26 1.36
CA LEU A 90 9.08 -8.44 1.98
C LEU A 90 10.06 -7.95 0.92
N MET A 91 10.32 -6.67 0.89
CA MET A 91 11.31 -6.07 -0.01
C MET A 91 12.63 -5.85 0.74
N ALA A 92 13.72 -6.36 0.17
CA ALA A 92 15.07 -6.20 0.71
C ALA A 92 15.71 -4.93 0.17
N SER A 93 15.33 -3.77 0.69
CA SER A 93 15.86 -2.47 0.27
C SER A 93 16.13 -1.57 1.47
N ASN A 94 17.16 -0.73 1.35
CA ASN A 94 17.45 0.35 2.31
C ASN A 94 16.83 1.69 1.88
N ILE A 95 16.14 1.73 0.75
CA ILE A 95 15.51 2.95 0.23
C ILE A 95 14.06 2.98 0.70
N GLY A 96 13.72 3.94 1.56
CA GLY A 96 12.35 4.31 1.85
C GLY A 96 11.85 5.25 0.77
N LEU A 97 10.73 4.91 0.14
CA LEU A 97 10.13 5.69 -0.94
C LEU A 97 8.72 6.13 -0.53
N ILE A 98 8.48 7.43 -0.62
CA ILE A 98 7.15 8.03 -0.49
C ILE A 98 6.81 8.67 -1.82
N VAL A 99 5.63 8.38 -2.35
CA VAL A 99 5.11 8.96 -3.59
C VAL A 99 3.77 9.62 -3.32
N LYS A 100 3.62 10.85 -3.79
CA LYS A 100 2.36 11.58 -3.78
C LYS A 100 2.01 12.01 -5.19
N ARG A 101 0.82 11.67 -5.64
CA ARG A 101 0.27 12.18 -6.90
C ARG A 101 -0.53 13.44 -6.61
N ALA A 102 -0.25 14.52 -7.34
CA ALA A 102 -1.07 15.72 -7.33
C ALA A 102 -2.28 15.56 -8.29
N ASP A 103 -3.19 16.52 -8.27
CA ASP A 103 -4.31 16.59 -9.21
C ASP A 103 -3.87 16.79 -10.69
N THR A 104 -2.63 17.12 -10.88
CA THR A 104 -1.94 17.19 -12.16
C THR A 104 -1.24 15.86 -12.43
N ASP A 105 -0.80 15.63 -13.65
CA ASP A 105 0.01 14.44 -14.01
C ASP A 105 1.42 14.49 -13.41
N LYS A 106 1.57 15.14 -12.28
CA LYS A 106 2.84 15.32 -11.56
C LYS A 106 2.93 14.40 -10.35
N LEU A 107 4.05 13.70 -10.25
CA LEU A 107 4.43 12.93 -9.07
C LEU A 107 5.44 13.71 -8.22
N TRP A 108 5.25 13.64 -6.92
CA TRP A 108 6.21 14.09 -5.91
C TRP A 108 6.72 12.88 -5.16
N CYS A 109 8.03 12.72 -5.15
CA CYS A 109 8.70 11.57 -4.60
C CYS A 109 9.74 11.99 -3.57
N THR A 110 9.86 11.21 -2.50
CA THR A 110 10.91 11.39 -1.51
C THR A 110 11.60 10.06 -1.25
N ALA A 111 12.93 10.06 -1.34
CA ALA A 111 13.76 8.90 -1.03
C ALA A 111 14.58 9.14 0.24
N THR A 112 14.50 8.20 1.18
CA THR A 112 15.23 8.24 2.45
C THR A 112 15.93 6.91 2.71
N ASN A 113 17.04 6.96 3.41
CA ASN A 113 17.72 5.74 3.86
C ASN A 113 17.03 5.21 5.12
N LEU A 114 16.45 4.00 5.04
CA LEU A 114 15.70 3.40 6.14
C LEU A 114 16.56 3.08 7.37
N MET A 115 17.89 2.94 7.21
CA MET A 115 18.79 2.65 8.33
C MET A 115 19.21 3.89 9.10
N THR A 116 19.31 5.04 8.41
CA THR A 116 19.85 6.29 8.99
C THR A 116 18.82 7.40 9.07
N ALA A 117 17.64 7.20 8.46
CA ALA A 117 16.59 8.21 8.29
C ALA A 117 17.05 9.48 7.53
N SER A 118 18.20 9.44 6.83
CA SER A 118 18.72 10.57 6.07
C SER A 118 18.14 10.60 4.66
N ALA A 119 18.06 11.81 4.10
CA ALA A 119 17.69 12.03 2.70
C ALA A 119 18.71 11.36 1.76
N MET A 120 18.22 10.82 0.64
CA MET A 120 19.09 10.19 -0.36
C MET A 120 19.06 11.00 -1.65
N SER A 121 20.21 11.59 -2.00
CA SER A 121 20.43 12.29 -3.25
C SER A 121 20.83 11.33 -4.37
N GLY A 122 20.50 11.68 -5.62
CA GLY A 122 20.92 10.93 -6.81
C GLY A 122 20.21 9.59 -7.00
N VAL A 123 19.13 9.32 -6.27
CA VAL A 123 18.30 8.15 -6.48
C VAL A 123 17.44 8.36 -7.72
N ARG A 124 17.53 7.44 -8.69
CA ARG A 124 16.66 7.47 -9.87
C ARG A 124 15.27 7.00 -9.48
N ILE A 125 14.28 7.86 -9.67
CA ILE A 125 12.87 7.54 -9.52
C ILE A 125 12.28 7.35 -10.92
N THR A 126 11.59 6.24 -11.14
CA THR A 126 10.98 5.94 -12.44
C THR A 126 9.54 5.48 -12.25
N ALA A 127 8.62 6.08 -12.96
CA ALA A 127 7.21 5.68 -12.99
C ALA A 127 6.92 4.79 -14.21
N TYR A 128 6.18 3.72 -13.98
CA TYR A 128 5.75 2.78 -15.01
C TYR A 128 4.22 2.67 -15.03
N ASN A 129 3.68 2.51 -16.23
CA ASN A 129 2.26 2.17 -16.39
C ASN A 129 2.01 0.67 -16.18
N TYR A 130 0.76 0.22 -16.33
CA TYR A 130 0.38 -1.19 -16.15
C TYR A 130 1.10 -2.13 -17.14
N GLN A 131 1.47 -1.67 -18.35
CA GLN A 131 2.25 -2.42 -19.33
C GLN A 131 3.75 -2.39 -19.07
N MET A 132 4.19 -1.87 -17.92
CA MET A 132 5.59 -1.73 -17.52
C MET A 132 6.42 -0.86 -18.47
N ARG A 133 5.79 0.10 -19.15
CA ARG A 133 6.49 1.14 -19.91
C ARG A 133 6.82 2.31 -18.99
N GLU A 134 8.03 2.82 -19.10
CA GLU A 134 8.43 4.06 -18.44
C GLU A 134 7.56 5.23 -18.97
N ILE A 135 6.94 5.96 -18.06
CA ILE A 135 6.06 7.11 -18.36
C ILE A 135 6.58 8.41 -17.74
N GLY A 136 7.71 8.38 -17.06
CA GLY A 136 8.41 9.52 -16.49
C GLY A 136 9.46 9.08 -15.51
N SER A 137 10.52 9.89 -15.40
CA SER A 137 11.59 9.65 -14.43
C SER A 137 12.30 10.94 -14.03
N SER A 138 12.93 10.92 -12.84
CA SER A 138 13.76 12.01 -12.33
C SER A 138 14.77 11.48 -11.33
N TYR A 139 15.69 12.32 -10.88
CA TYR A 139 16.65 12.02 -9.82
C TYR A 139 16.34 12.87 -8.58
N THR A 140 16.53 12.28 -7.40
CA THR A 140 16.38 13.03 -6.15
C THR A 140 17.51 14.04 -5.97
N ASN A 141 17.16 15.22 -5.45
CA ASN A 141 18.09 16.28 -5.07
C ASN A 141 18.76 15.99 -3.69
N GLU A 142 19.54 16.94 -3.16
CA GLU A 142 20.22 16.82 -1.87
C GLU A 142 19.27 16.60 -0.68
N GLN A 143 18.03 17.07 -0.77
CA GLN A 143 16.99 16.85 0.22
C GLN A 143 16.25 15.54 0.03
N GLY A 144 16.67 14.68 -0.91
CA GLY A 144 16.04 13.41 -1.22
C GLY A 144 14.72 13.55 -1.96
N PHE A 145 14.43 14.71 -2.54
CA PHE A 145 13.18 15.04 -3.20
C PHE A 145 13.32 15.02 -4.73
N ALA A 146 12.32 14.47 -5.41
CA ALA A 146 12.18 14.52 -6.86
C ALA A 146 10.75 14.83 -7.23
N ASP A 147 10.56 15.63 -8.28
CA ASP A 147 9.25 15.85 -8.88
C ASP A 147 9.36 15.80 -10.41
N PHE A 148 8.36 15.21 -11.05
CA PHE A 148 8.32 15.07 -12.51
C PHE A 148 6.90 14.79 -13.01
N GLU A 149 6.66 15.10 -14.26
CA GLU A 149 5.41 14.80 -14.95
C GLU A 149 5.43 13.36 -15.48
N VAL A 150 4.25 12.73 -15.52
CA VAL A 150 4.04 11.39 -16.07
C VAL A 150 3.04 11.42 -17.22
N ASP A 151 3.37 10.68 -18.28
CA ASP A 151 2.48 10.52 -19.42
C ASP A 151 1.53 9.35 -19.19
N GLY A 152 0.38 9.64 -18.58
CA GLY A 152 -0.69 8.69 -18.32
C GLY A 152 -0.81 8.23 -16.85
N ASN A 153 -1.38 7.05 -16.64
CA ASN A 153 -1.65 6.53 -15.30
C ASN A 153 -0.50 5.66 -14.79
N PRO A 154 0.21 6.12 -13.74
CA PRO A 154 1.26 5.33 -13.13
C PRO A 154 0.67 4.15 -12.36
N PHE A 155 1.34 3.00 -12.45
CA PHE A 155 0.98 1.77 -11.77
C PHE A 155 2.00 1.39 -10.70
N VAL A 156 3.29 1.50 -11.04
CA VAL A 156 4.42 1.25 -10.14
C VAL A 156 5.43 2.38 -10.27
N VAL A 157 5.97 2.80 -9.15
CA VAL A 157 7.13 3.69 -9.09
C VAL A 157 8.30 2.92 -8.48
N THR A 158 9.45 3.02 -9.09
CA THR A 158 10.70 2.44 -8.59
C THR A 158 11.66 3.53 -8.15
N ALA A 159 12.45 3.23 -7.13
CA ALA A 159 13.57 4.06 -6.69
C ALA A 159 14.84 3.22 -6.66
N SER A 160 15.88 3.63 -7.39
CA SER A 160 17.13 2.89 -7.48
C SER A 160 18.35 3.79 -7.35
N ASN A 161 19.35 3.33 -6.59
CA ASN A 161 20.66 3.97 -6.48
C ASN A 161 21.80 3.14 -7.11
N GLY A 162 21.45 2.16 -7.95
CA GLY A 162 22.39 1.24 -8.58
C GLY A 162 22.80 0.03 -7.74
N THR A 163 22.65 0.09 -6.41
CA THR A 163 22.95 -1.04 -5.51
C THR A 163 21.71 -1.61 -4.82
N SER A 164 20.65 -0.84 -4.72
CA SER A 164 19.39 -1.22 -4.09
C SER A 164 18.24 -0.63 -4.89
N THR A 165 17.12 -1.34 -4.94
CA THR A 165 15.90 -0.89 -5.62
C THR A 165 14.70 -1.08 -4.71
N THR A 166 13.80 -0.11 -4.72
CA THR A 166 12.50 -0.14 -4.03
C THR A 166 11.40 -0.02 -5.06
N TYR A 167 10.29 -0.70 -4.82
CA TYR A 167 9.11 -0.71 -5.68
C TYR A 167 7.91 -0.27 -4.85
N LEU A 168 7.13 0.65 -5.40
CA LEU A 168 5.89 1.11 -4.78
C LEU A 168 4.75 1.04 -5.78
N LYS A 169 3.75 0.23 -5.49
CA LYS A 169 2.52 0.17 -6.29
C LYS A 169 1.62 1.34 -5.91
N ILE A 170 1.19 2.12 -6.88
CA ILE A 170 0.42 3.36 -6.67
C ILE A 170 -0.93 3.37 -7.38
N ASN A 171 -1.45 2.22 -7.72
CA ASN A 171 -2.82 2.12 -8.22
C ASN A 171 -3.84 2.18 -7.07
N GLY A 172 -5.06 2.62 -7.38
CA GLY A 172 -6.13 2.82 -6.40
C GLY A 172 -6.31 1.67 -5.40
N GLY A 173 -6.53 2.00 -4.14
CA GLY A 173 -6.72 1.06 -3.04
C GLY A 173 -5.45 0.73 -2.23
N HIS A 174 -4.31 1.29 -2.59
CA HIS A 174 -3.03 1.13 -1.86
C HIS A 174 -2.53 2.43 -1.21
N GLU A 175 -3.32 3.50 -1.30
CA GLU A 175 -3.00 4.77 -0.68
C GLU A 175 -3.11 4.67 0.85
N LEU A 176 -2.32 5.49 1.56
CA LEU A 176 -2.54 5.71 2.98
C LEU A 176 -3.96 6.23 3.19
N SER A 177 -4.69 5.60 4.08
CA SER A 177 -6.05 6.04 4.42
C SER A 177 -6.02 7.47 4.94
N THR A 178 -6.68 8.35 4.22
CA THR A 178 -6.91 9.74 4.61
C THR A 178 -8.32 9.95 5.19
N SER A 179 -9.00 8.85 5.56
CA SER A 179 -10.39 8.87 6.05
C SER A 179 -10.63 9.74 7.29
N ARG A 180 -9.54 10.09 8.02
CA ARG A 180 -9.60 11.04 9.14
C ARG A 180 -9.50 12.50 8.72
N PHE A 181 -9.20 12.75 7.45
CA PHE A 181 -9.01 14.09 6.89
C PHE A 181 -9.86 14.20 5.64
N ASP A 182 -10.64 15.25 5.53
CA ASP A 182 -11.30 15.59 4.26
C ASP A 182 -10.25 16.14 3.29
N VAL A 183 -9.63 15.24 2.55
CA VAL A 183 -8.66 15.56 1.50
C VAL A 183 -9.24 15.42 0.09
N GLY A 184 -10.56 15.22 -0.01
CA GLY A 184 -11.31 15.17 -1.25
C GLY A 184 -11.30 16.51 -1.97
N GLY A 185 -10.13 16.91 -2.48
CA GLY A 185 -10.03 18.07 -3.34
C GLY A 185 -10.83 17.84 -4.62
N LYS A 186 -12.03 18.39 -4.72
CA LYS A 186 -12.73 18.45 -6.01
C LYS A 186 -11.85 19.22 -7.00
N LYS A 187 -11.56 18.62 -8.16
CA LYS A 187 -11.01 19.38 -9.29
C LYS A 187 -11.99 20.50 -9.62
N ILE A 188 -11.53 21.74 -9.53
CA ILE A 188 -12.35 22.88 -9.84
C ILE A 188 -11.97 23.34 -11.25
N PRO A 189 -12.84 23.15 -12.24
CA PRO A 189 -12.52 23.47 -13.62
C PRO A 189 -12.24 24.96 -13.87
N GLN A 190 -12.64 25.84 -12.94
CA GLN A 190 -12.61 27.30 -13.16
C GLN A 190 -11.94 28.10 -12.04
N GLY A 191 -11.09 27.48 -11.23
CA GLY A 191 -10.10 28.25 -10.47
C GLY A 191 -10.51 28.84 -9.13
N VAL A 192 -11.77 28.79 -8.69
CA VAL A 192 -12.21 29.34 -7.39
C VAL A 192 -12.66 28.20 -6.47
N LYS A 193 -12.11 28.15 -5.26
CA LYS A 193 -12.50 27.18 -4.20
C LYS A 193 -12.89 27.91 -2.93
N GLY A 194 -14.05 27.55 -2.37
CA GLY A 194 -14.50 28.06 -1.10
C GLY A 194 -14.50 26.98 -0.03
N PHE A 195 -14.11 27.33 1.18
CA PHE A 195 -14.22 26.48 2.34
C PHE A 195 -14.82 27.27 3.51
N VAL A 196 -15.89 26.73 4.10
CA VAL A 196 -16.58 27.34 5.25
C VAL A 196 -16.31 26.49 6.48
N TYR A 197 -15.92 27.11 7.56
CA TYR A 197 -15.80 26.45 8.86
C TYR A 197 -16.28 27.32 10.01
N GLY A 198 -16.70 26.67 11.10
CA GLY A 198 -17.09 27.32 12.33
C GLY A 198 -16.24 26.87 13.51
N GLU A 199 -16.43 27.50 14.65
CA GLU A 199 -15.74 27.14 15.90
C GLU A 199 -16.03 25.71 16.35
N ARG A 200 -17.17 25.17 15.96
CA ARG A 200 -17.66 23.82 16.31
C ARG A 200 -18.57 23.29 15.22
N GLY A 201 -18.71 21.96 15.16
CA GLY A 201 -19.59 21.29 14.19
C GLY A 201 -21.06 21.23 14.58
N VAL A 202 -21.40 21.56 15.83
CA VAL A 202 -22.78 21.50 16.37
C VAL A 202 -23.04 22.70 17.23
N TRP A 203 -24.20 23.37 17.01
CA TRP A 203 -24.68 24.50 17.77
C TRP A 203 -26.04 24.16 18.41
N ARG A 204 -26.32 24.76 19.55
CA ARG A 204 -27.66 24.68 20.18
C ARG A 204 -28.60 25.68 19.54
N PRO A 205 -29.92 25.42 19.52
CA PRO A 205 -30.89 26.43 19.13
C PRO A 205 -30.71 27.72 19.94
N GLY A 206 -30.57 28.85 19.26
CA GLY A 206 -30.32 30.16 19.88
C GLY A 206 -28.84 30.56 20.02
N ASP A 207 -27.89 29.67 19.73
CA ASP A 207 -26.47 30.01 19.72
C ASP A 207 -26.16 30.93 18.54
N GLU A 208 -25.25 31.88 18.76
CA GLU A 208 -24.66 32.69 17.71
C GLU A 208 -23.57 31.88 17.00
N MET A 209 -23.62 31.83 15.66
CA MET A 209 -22.67 31.05 14.83
C MET A 209 -21.65 31.98 14.23
N HIS A 210 -20.38 31.80 14.62
CA HIS A 210 -19.25 32.46 13.97
C HIS A 210 -18.68 31.56 12.89
N LEU A 211 -18.88 31.94 11.63
CA LEU A 211 -18.44 31.19 10.46
C LEU A 211 -17.33 31.94 9.74
N THR A 212 -16.30 31.22 9.32
CA THR A 212 -15.22 31.76 8.50
C THR A 212 -15.29 31.13 7.13
N LEU A 213 -15.31 31.97 6.10
CA LEU A 213 -15.19 31.56 4.71
C LEU A 213 -13.78 31.83 4.22
N VAL A 214 -13.08 30.81 3.73
CA VAL A 214 -11.81 30.94 3.02
C VAL A 214 -12.06 30.69 1.55
N VAL A 215 -11.66 31.63 0.71
CA VAL A 215 -11.78 31.51 -0.75
C VAL A 215 -10.37 31.46 -1.35
N GLU A 216 -10.06 30.38 -2.05
CA GLU A 216 -8.86 30.26 -2.88
C GLU A 216 -9.22 30.59 -4.33
N ASP A 217 -8.61 31.64 -4.86
CA ASP A 217 -8.72 32.06 -6.25
C ASP A 217 -7.34 32.04 -6.89
N LYS A 218 -6.99 30.96 -7.57
CA LYS A 218 -5.68 30.78 -8.21
C LYS A 218 -5.42 31.79 -9.32
N GLN A 219 -6.45 32.25 -9.98
CA GLN A 219 -6.36 33.21 -11.10
C GLN A 219 -6.44 34.67 -10.64
N ARG A 220 -6.72 34.90 -9.33
CA ARG A 220 -6.96 36.22 -8.77
C ARG A 220 -8.00 37.05 -9.57
N ALA A 221 -9.00 36.35 -10.08
CA ALA A 221 -10.08 36.96 -10.86
C ALA A 221 -11.11 37.72 -10.00
N LEU A 222 -11.20 37.36 -8.71
CA LEU A 222 -12.13 38.00 -7.77
C LEU A 222 -11.54 39.29 -7.18
N PRO A 223 -12.29 40.40 -7.16
CA PRO A 223 -11.87 41.60 -6.49
C PRO A 223 -11.77 41.39 -4.96
N LYS A 224 -10.92 42.18 -4.28
CA LYS A 224 -10.65 42.05 -2.82
C LYS A 224 -11.89 42.10 -1.94
N ASN A 225 -12.96 42.77 -2.38
CA ASN A 225 -14.23 42.90 -1.65
C ASN A 225 -15.36 42.25 -2.41
N HIS A 226 -15.15 41.07 -2.97
CA HIS A 226 -16.20 40.37 -3.68
C HIS A 226 -17.35 39.99 -2.72
N PRO A 227 -18.61 40.36 -3.02
CA PRO A 227 -19.73 40.01 -2.17
C PRO A 227 -19.96 38.50 -2.20
N VAL A 228 -20.27 37.94 -1.02
CA VAL A 228 -20.55 36.51 -0.85
C VAL A 228 -21.95 36.38 -0.26
N THR A 229 -22.78 35.53 -0.82
CA THR A 229 -24.10 35.19 -0.26
C THR A 229 -24.00 33.82 0.41
N MET A 230 -24.49 33.74 1.64
CA MET A 230 -24.63 32.50 2.39
C MET A 230 -26.09 32.14 2.47
N GLU A 231 -26.43 30.94 2.05
CA GLU A 231 -27.79 30.39 2.19
C GLU A 231 -27.74 29.20 3.16
N ARG A 232 -28.71 29.13 4.07
CA ARG A 232 -28.85 28.04 5.02
C ARG A 232 -30.10 27.24 4.69
N TYR A 233 -29.91 25.95 4.49
CA TYR A 233 -31.03 25.05 4.24
C TYR A 233 -31.26 24.11 5.42
N THR A 234 -32.51 23.77 5.68
CA THR A 234 -32.86 22.69 6.59
C THR A 234 -32.56 21.34 5.93
N PRO A 235 -32.52 20.21 6.69
CA PRO A 235 -32.38 18.88 6.10
C PRO A 235 -33.49 18.53 5.08
N GLN A 236 -34.60 19.26 5.08
CA GLN A 236 -35.71 19.14 4.13
C GLN A 236 -35.57 20.12 2.95
N GLU A 237 -34.40 20.70 2.72
CA GLU A 237 -34.10 21.66 1.64
C GLU A 237 -34.97 22.96 1.68
N GLN A 238 -35.44 23.34 2.85
CA GLN A 238 -36.14 24.62 3.03
C GLN A 238 -35.13 25.70 3.41
N LEU A 239 -35.20 26.86 2.72
CA LEU A 239 -34.37 28.03 2.96
C LEU A 239 -34.73 28.72 4.28
#